data_4265f96be2f52c85c654fb5d76b6f599
#
_entry.id   4265f96be2f52c85c654fb5d76b6f599
#
_cell.length_a   1.000
_cell.length_b   1.000
_cell.length_c   1.000
_cell.angle_alpha   90.00
_cell.angle_beta   90.00
_cell.angle_gamma   90.00
#
_symmetry.space_group_name_H-M   'P 1'
#
loop_
_entity.id
_entity.type
_entity.pdbx_description
1 polymer ?
#
loop_
_entity_poly.entity_id
_entity_poly.type
_entity_poly.pdbx_seq_one_letter_code
_entity_poly.pdbx_strand_id
1 'polypeptide(L)'
;MLRNTSNRLFTPLRTIAMSGVESAKKIAAYKAVEENLPGDAKVVGVGSGSTVVYVAERLGQMANKNQFVCIPTGFQLKQLILDNGLTLGTIEQYPTIDIAFDGADEVSPGKLDLIKGGGACLFQEKLVASATDNFVVVADFRKKSPQYLGTNWNKGVPIEVVPNSWVYVTRRLKELGAKQVILRQGGSAKAGPVITDNNNFLIDADFGSIKDPAALNTKLLAIVGVVETGLFVNMTKKVYFGDEDGTHSVWQ
;
A
#
# COMPACT_ATOMS: atom_id res chain seq x y z
N MET A 1 -61.30 7.26 25.87
CA MET A 1 -59.98 7.68 26.34
C MET A 1 -59.09 6.46 26.41
N LEU A 2 -58.25 6.23 25.43
CA LEU A 2 -57.25 5.17 25.49
C LEU A 2 -55.92 5.84 25.08
N ARG A 3 -55.01 5.99 26.06
CA ARG A 3 -53.65 6.48 25.85
C ARG A 3 -52.79 5.32 25.38
N ASN A 4 -52.27 5.42 24.15
CA ASN A 4 -51.31 4.49 23.61
C ASN A 4 -49.89 5.06 23.83
N THR A 5 -49.18 4.53 24.85
CA THR A 5 -47.79 4.84 25.13
C THR A 5 -46.92 3.87 24.35
N SER A 6 -46.37 4.29 23.20
CA SER A 6 -45.39 3.50 22.47
C SER A 6 -44.00 3.62 23.16
N ASN A 7 -43.66 2.61 23.93
CA ASN A 7 -42.29 2.40 24.39
C ASN A 7 -41.39 2.02 23.19
N ARG A 8 -40.66 2.96 22.66
CA ARG A 8 -39.53 2.66 21.75
C ARG A 8 -38.39 2.11 22.58
N LEU A 9 -38.20 0.79 22.52
CA LEU A 9 -36.99 0.12 23.01
C LEU A 9 -35.79 0.60 22.20
N PHE A 10 -34.93 1.41 22.80
CA PHE A 10 -33.62 1.69 22.29
C PHE A 10 -32.80 0.40 22.39
N THR A 11 -32.58 -0.27 21.25
CA THR A 11 -31.59 -1.35 21.14
C THR A 11 -30.22 -0.69 21.20
N PRO A 12 -29.33 -1.01 22.14
CA PRO A 12 -28.00 -0.46 22.17
C PRO A 12 -27.26 -0.94 20.90
N LEU A 13 -26.64 0.00 20.15
CA LEU A 13 -25.72 -0.30 19.06
C LEU A 13 -24.64 -1.23 19.63
N ARG A 14 -24.64 -2.48 19.20
CA ARG A 14 -23.52 -3.40 19.45
C ARG A 14 -22.29 -2.81 18.80
N THR A 15 -21.37 -2.30 19.61
CA THR A 15 -20.00 -1.99 19.18
C THR A 15 -19.39 -3.32 18.73
N ILE A 16 -19.27 -3.51 17.41
CA ILE A 16 -18.55 -4.67 16.86
C ILE A 16 -17.08 -4.44 17.25
N ALA A 17 -16.56 -5.28 18.12
CA ALA A 17 -15.15 -5.26 18.46
C ALA A 17 -14.34 -5.48 17.16
N MET A 18 -13.41 -4.58 16.85
CA MET A 18 -12.51 -4.74 15.71
C MET A 18 -11.71 -6.04 15.88
N SER A 19 -11.46 -6.78 14.77
CA SER A 19 -10.56 -7.93 14.83
C SER A 19 -9.15 -7.46 15.25
N GLY A 20 -8.37 -8.32 15.89
CA GLY A 20 -7.01 -7.98 16.33
C GLY A 20 -6.15 -7.40 15.18
N VAL A 21 -6.32 -7.90 13.94
CA VAL A 21 -5.63 -7.41 12.76
C VAL A 21 -6.07 -6.00 12.36
N GLU A 22 -7.36 -5.69 12.40
CA GLU A 22 -7.86 -4.34 12.06
C GLU A 22 -7.43 -3.32 13.12
N SER A 23 -7.42 -3.71 14.40
CA SER A 23 -6.88 -2.90 15.49
C SER A 23 -5.38 -2.63 15.28
N ALA A 24 -4.60 -3.64 14.93
CA ALA A 24 -3.17 -3.52 14.64
C ALA A 24 -2.91 -2.55 13.48
N LYS A 25 -3.65 -2.66 12.36
CA LYS A 25 -3.56 -1.73 11.24
C LYS A 25 -3.82 -0.28 11.66
N LYS A 26 -4.87 -0.06 12.45
CA LYS A 26 -5.25 1.27 12.92
C LYS A 26 -4.17 1.88 13.83
N ILE A 27 -3.63 1.10 14.76
CA ILE A 27 -2.54 1.54 15.66
C ILE A 27 -1.31 1.95 14.85
N ALA A 28 -0.85 1.11 13.91
CA ALA A 28 0.29 1.41 13.06
C ALA A 28 0.09 2.72 12.30
N ALA A 29 -1.05 2.87 11.62
CA ALA A 29 -1.35 4.04 10.80
C ALA A 29 -1.44 5.33 11.63
N TYR A 30 -2.13 5.29 12.77
CA TYR A 30 -2.30 6.46 13.64
C TYR A 30 -0.96 6.92 14.21
N LYS A 31 -0.15 5.98 14.72
CA LYS A 31 1.17 6.28 15.27
C LYS A 31 2.11 6.83 14.21
N ALA A 32 2.12 6.24 13.02
CA ALA A 32 2.95 6.72 11.92
C ALA A 32 2.63 8.18 11.57
N VAL A 33 1.35 8.53 11.45
CA VAL A 33 0.93 9.91 11.15
C VAL A 33 1.30 10.87 12.30
N GLU A 34 0.99 10.50 13.55
CA GLU A 34 1.22 11.33 14.73
C GLU A 34 2.70 11.67 14.94
N GLU A 35 3.59 10.71 14.67
CA GLU A 35 5.01 10.82 14.97
C GLU A 35 5.86 11.36 13.80
N ASN A 36 5.34 11.32 12.57
CA ASN A 36 6.16 11.67 11.39
C ASN A 36 5.60 12.80 10.53
N LEU A 37 4.30 13.16 10.63
CA LEU A 37 3.77 14.26 9.82
C LEU A 37 4.41 15.59 10.29
N PRO A 38 5.20 16.28 9.43
CA PRO A 38 5.75 17.58 9.79
C PRO A 38 4.64 18.61 10.04
N GLY A 39 4.81 19.46 11.06
CA GLY A 39 3.80 20.47 11.40
C GLY A 39 3.56 21.52 10.32
N ASP A 40 4.51 21.68 9.41
CA ASP A 40 4.51 22.61 8.26
C ASP A 40 4.31 21.91 6.91
N ALA A 41 4.06 20.59 6.90
CA ALA A 41 3.83 19.82 5.66
C ALA A 41 2.75 20.48 4.78
N LYS A 42 3.03 20.56 3.49
CA LYS A 42 2.12 21.11 2.45
C LYS A 42 1.62 20.04 1.51
N VAL A 43 2.38 18.98 1.28
CA VAL A 43 2.05 17.90 0.35
C VAL A 43 2.30 16.55 1.00
N VAL A 44 1.25 15.73 1.08
CA VAL A 44 1.27 14.42 1.74
C VAL A 44 0.88 13.35 0.74
N GLY A 45 1.77 12.38 0.50
CA GLY A 45 1.46 11.19 -0.29
C GLY A 45 0.64 10.19 0.52
N VAL A 46 -0.43 9.66 -0.07
CA VAL A 46 -1.31 8.67 0.57
C VAL A 46 -1.40 7.43 -0.31
N GLY A 47 -0.79 6.36 0.17
CA GLY A 47 -0.66 5.07 -0.48
C GLY A 47 -1.96 4.28 -0.59
N SER A 48 -1.89 3.02 -1.00
CA SER A 48 -3.05 2.16 -1.24
C SER A 48 -3.15 1.01 -0.24
N GLY A 49 -4.34 0.45 -0.11
CA GLY A 49 -4.59 -0.78 0.66
C GLY A 49 -5.28 -0.58 2.01
N SER A 50 -5.57 -1.70 2.67
CA SER A 50 -6.46 -1.74 3.84
C SER A 50 -5.90 -1.09 5.11
N THR A 51 -4.58 -0.94 5.24
CA THR A 51 -3.97 -0.22 6.38
C THR A 51 -3.99 1.28 6.16
N VAL A 52 -3.83 1.72 4.91
CA VAL A 52 -3.77 3.16 4.57
C VAL A 52 -5.10 3.87 4.70
N VAL A 53 -6.21 3.13 4.70
CA VAL A 53 -7.53 3.67 5.07
C VAL A 53 -7.47 4.43 6.41
N TYR A 54 -6.76 3.88 7.39
CA TYR A 54 -6.57 4.50 8.70
C TYR A 54 -5.60 5.69 8.68
N VAL A 55 -4.67 5.76 7.71
CA VAL A 55 -3.86 6.96 7.48
C VAL A 55 -4.76 8.12 7.03
N ALA A 56 -5.60 7.90 6.01
CA ALA A 56 -6.53 8.90 5.53
C ALA A 56 -7.52 9.35 6.63
N GLU A 57 -8.05 8.39 7.42
CA GLU A 57 -8.90 8.67 8.58
C GLU A 57 -8.18 9.57 9.59
N ARG A 58 -6.92 9.24 9.96
CA ARG A 58 -6.16 10.04 10.93
C ARG A 58 -5.81 11.42 10.42
N LEU A 59 -5.37 11.55 9.18
CA LEU A 59 -5.12 12.85 8.54
C LEU A 59 -6.39 13.74 8.55
N GLY A 60 -7.56 13.16 8.25
CA GLY A 60 -8.84 13.85 8.27
C GLY A 60 -9.28 14.35 9.66
N GLN A 61 -8.77 13.73 10.74
CA GLN A 61 -9.05 14.13 12.13
C GLN A 61 -8.10 15.23 12.64
N MET A 62 -7.03 15.55 11.91
CA MET A 62 -6.06 16.55 12.36
C MET A 62 -6.61 17.98 12.25
N ALA A 63 -6.31 18.81 13.26
CA ALA A 63 -6.77 20.20 13.29
C ALA A 63 -6.21 21.04 12.13
N ASN A 64 -5.03 20.69 11.62
CA ASN A 64 -4.35 21.37 10.52
C ASN A 64 -4.57 20.74 9.15
N LYS A 65 -5.54 19.85 8.98
CA LYS A 65 -5.80 19.11 7.74
C LYS A 65 -5.98 19.98 6.48
N ASN A 66 -6.42 21.22 6.64
CA ASN A 66 -6.61 22.17 5.54
C ASN A 66 -5.30 22.86 5.10
N GLN A 67 -4.16 22.58 5.74
CA GLN A 67 -2.87 23.18 5.41
C GLN A 67 -2.07 22.38 4.39
N PHE A 68 -2.48 21.13 4.12
CA PHE A 68 -1.80 20.25 3.18
C PHE A 68 -2.74 19.65 2.12
N VAL A 69 -2.14 19.31 1.00
CA VAL A 69 -2.77 18.63 -0.12
C VAL A 69 -2.36 17.16 -0.10
N CYS A 70 -3.29 16.25 -0.34
CA CYS A 70 -3.04 14.81 -0.38
C CYS A 70 -2.92 14.30 -1.82
N ILE A 71 -1.85 13.57 -2.10
CA ILE A 71 -1.57 12.95 -3.41
C ILE A 71 -1.89 11.45 -3.33
N PRO A 72 -2.91 10.95 -4.03
CA PRO A 72 -3.31 9.55 -4.00
C PRO A 72 -2.45 8.69 -4.90
N THR A 73 -2.34 7.40 -4.57
CA THR A 73 -1.67 6.38 -5.39
C THR A 73 -2.64 5.53 -6.21
N GLY A 74 -3.93 5.82 -6.19
CA GLY A 74 -4.95 5.08 -6.95
C GLY A 74 -6.35 5.63 -6.71
N PHE A 75 -7.33 5.09 -7.44
CA PHE A 75 -8.71 5.57 -7.40
C PHE A 75 -9.35 5.44 -6.01
N GLN A 76 -9.10 4.32 -5.30
CA GLN A 76 -9.61 4.13 -3.95
C GLN A 76 -9.21 5.29 -3.03
N LEU A 77 -7.97 5.74 -3.16
CA LEU A 77 -7.44 6.80 -2.29
C LEU A 77 -7.99 8.17 -2.63
N LYS A 78 -8.29 8.45 -3.91
CA LYS A 78 -9.01 9.67 -4.29
C LYS A 78 -10.33 9.78 -3.52
N GLN A 79 -11.10 8.70 -3.47
CA GLN A 79 -12.35 8.66 -2.71
C GLN A 79 -12.12 8.85 -1.21
N LEU A 80 -11.18 8.11 -0.61
CA LEU A 80 -10.88 8.20 0.82
C LEU A 80 -10.41 9.59 1.24
N ILE A 81 -9.59 10.27 0.42
CA ILE A 81 -9.15 11.65 0.67
C ILE A 81 -10.38 12.58 0.73
N LEU A 82 -11.27 12.49 -0.24
CA LEU A 82 -12.49 13.32 -0.30
C LEU A 82 -13.45 13.00 0.86
N ASP A 83 -13.69 11.72 1.15
CA ASP A 83 -14.59 11.26 2.20
C ASP A 83 -14.13 11.71 3.61
N ASN A 84 -12.81 11.87 3.80
CA ASN A 84 -12.24 12.39 5.06
C ASN A 84 -12.12 13.92 5.09
N GLY A 85 -12.64 14.62 4.06
CA GLY A 85 -12.62 16.08 3.98
C GLY A 85 -11.22 16.65 3.85
N LEU A 86 -10.33 15.92 3.16
CA LEU A 86 -8.96 16.33 2.83
C LEU A 86 -8.92 16.97 1.45
N THR A 87 -7.93 17.82 1.20
CA THR A 87 -7.73 18.45 -0.12
C THR A 87 -7.02 17.47 -1.05
N LEU A 88 -7.68 17.14 -2.17
CA LEU A 88 -7.11 16.26 -3.19
C LEU A 88 -6.22 17.07 -4.16
N GLY A 89 -5.01 16.56 -4.42
CA GLY A 89 -4.11 17.04 -5.48
C GLY A 89 -3.63 15.91 -6.39
N THR A 90 -2.78 16.25 -7.34
CA THR A 90 -2.15 15.30 -8.25
C THR A 90 -0.63 15.45 -8.25
N ILE A 91 0.08 14.38 -8.60
CA ILE A 91 1.55 14.40 -8.66
C ILE A 91 2.06 15.38 -9.72
N GLU A 92 1.29 15.63 -10.79
CA GLU A 92 1.64 16.59 -11.83
C GLU A 92 1.59 18.04 -11.32
N GLN A 93 0.70 18.34 -10.38
CA GLN A 93 0.61 19.66 -9.74
C GLN A 93 1.67 19.82 -8.63
N TYR A 94 1.99 18.73 -7.95
CA TYR A 94 2.88 18.70 -6.78
C TYR A 94 3.94 17.60 -6.95
N PRO A 95 4.98 17.83 -7.77
CA PRO A 95 6.00 16.81 -8.08
C PRO A 95 6.98 16.52 -6.94
N THR A 96 6.94 17.31 -5.87
CA THR A 96 7.69 17.10 -4.63
C THR A 96 6.73 16.92 -3.46
N ILE A 97 6.94 15.88 -2.68
CA ILE A 97 6.08 15.47 -1.57
C ILE A 97 6.90 15.56 -0.28
N ASP A 98 6.35 16.18 0.77
CA ASP A 98 7.06 16.35 2.04
C ASP A 98 7.18 15.04 2.81
N ILE A 99 6.13 14.23 2.77
CA ILE A 99 6.07 12.90 3.38
C ILE A 99 5.04 12.03 2.65
N ALA A 100 5.33 10.74 2.51
CA ALA A 100 4.37 9.77 2.00
C ALA A 100 4.17 8.61 2.98
N PHE A 101 2.92 8.17 3.12
CA PHE A 101 2.52 7.01 3.92
C PHE A 101 1.93 5.95 3.00
N ASP A 102 2.40 4.71 3.10
CA ASP A 102 1.86 3.60 2.30
C ASP A 102 1.90 2.27 3.07
N GLY A 103 1.20 1.26 2.56
CA GLY A 103 1.26 -0.11 3.08
C GLY A 103 2.38 -0.94 2.45
N ALA A 104 2.51 -2.18 2.91
CA ALA A 104 3.37 -3.17 2.28
C ALA A 104 2.73 -4.56 2.31
N ASP A 105 3.10 -5.41 1.34
CA ASP A 105 2.73 -6.82 1.31
C ASP A 105 3.74 -7.66 2.12
N GLU A 106 5.02 -7.28 2.08
CA GLU A 106 6.10 -7.83 2.89
C GLU A 106 7.18 -6.77 3.13
N VAL A 107 7.82 -6.81 4.30
CA VAL A 107 8.92 -5.91 4.68
C VAL A 107 10.11 -6.75 5.15
N SER A 108 11.29 -6.55 4.55
CA SER A 108 12.52 -7.22 5.02
C SER A 108 13.13 -6.48 6.21
N PRO A 109 13.72 -7.19 7.19
CA PRO A 109 14.47 -6.55 8.27
C PRO A 109 15.76 -5.89 7.74
N GLY A 110 16.26 -4.92 8.47
CA GLY A 110 17.53 -4.24 8.20
C GLY A 110 17.43 -3.16 7.13
N LYS A 111 17.36 -3.50 5.86
CA LYS A 111 17.28 -2.51 4.77
C LYS A 111 15.90 -1.93 4.54
N LEU A 112 14.86 -2.51 5.12
CA LEU A 112 13.46 -2.12 4.94
C LEU A 112 13.01 -2.15 3.47
N ASP A 113 13.58 -3.05 2.67
CA ASP A 113 13.10 -3.30 1.32
C ASP A 113 11.71 -3.95 1.37
N LEU A 114 10.85 -3.66 0.39
CA LEU A 114 9.45 -4.09 0.41
C LEU A 114 9.09 -4.91 -0.82
N ILE A 115 8.10 -5.79 -0.64
CA ILE A 115 7.19 -6.19 -1.72
C ILE A 115 5.89 -5.40 -1.54
N LYS A 116 5.43 -4.76 -2.63
CA LYS A 116 4.18 -4.01 -2.74
C LYS A 116 3.45 -4.37 -4.05
N GLY A 117 2.25 -3.85 -4.21
CA GLY A 117 1.46 -4.04 -5.44
C GLY A 117 0.40 -5.12 -5.36
N GLY A 118 0.14 -5.71 -4.18
CA GLY A 118 -0.98 -6.63 -3.98
C GLY A 118 -2.34 -6.01 -4.33
N GLY A 119 -2.48 -4.68 -4.19
CA GLY A 119 -3.65 -3.88 -4.53
C GLY A 119 -3.72 -3.38 -5.99
N ALA A 120 -2.78 -3.77 -6.85
CA ALA A 120 -2.72 -3.37 -8.27
C ALA A 120 -2.45 -1.87 -8.54
N CYS A 121 -1.77 -1.17 -7.62
CA CYS A 121 -1.46 0.27 -7.73
C CYS A 121 0.05 0.55 -7.72
N LEU A 122 0.90 -0.46 -7.93
CA LEU A 122 2.35 -0.38 -7.65
C LEU A 122 3.09 0.74 -8.37
N PHE A 123 2.72 1.08 -9.60
CA PHE A 123 3.38 2.15 -10.35
C PHE A 123 3.14 3.50 -9.68
N GLN A 124 1.88 3.84 -9.40
CA GLN A 124 1.51 5.08 -8.72
C GLN A 124 2.07 5.12 -7.29
N GLU A 125 2.06 3.99 -6.58
CA GLU A 125 2.66 3.86 -5.25
C GLU A 125 4.16 4.20 -5.29
N LYS A 126 4.90 3.62 -6.25
CA LYS A 126 6.33 3.88 -6.38
C LYS A 126 6.62 5.31 -6.84
N LEU A 127 5.81 5.86 -7.74
CA LEU A 127 5.94 7.24 -8.21
C LEU A 127 5.83 8.23 -7.03
N VAL A 128 4.80 8.07 -6.19
CA VAL A 128 4.59 8.89 -5.00
C VAL A 128 5.72 8.69 -3.97
N ALA A 129 6.15 7.45 -3.74
CA ALA A 129 7.26 7.15 -2.84
C ALA A 129 8.60 7.72 -3.34
N SER A 130 8.80 7.80 -4.66
CA SER A 130 10.01 8.38 -5.27
C SER A 130 10.04 9.91 -5.24
N ALA A 131 8.88 10.55 -5.02
CA ALA A 131 8.75 12.01 -4.96
C ALA A 131 9.02 12.60 -3.58
N THR A 132 9.40 11.77 -2.59
CA THR A 132 9.69 12.19 -1.22
C THR A 132 10.96 11.55 -0.67
N ASP A 133 11.67 12.26 0.19
CA ASP A 133 12.75 11.70 1.02
C ASP A 133 12.23 11.05 2.31
N ASN A 134 10.93 11.20 2.63
CA ASN A 134 10.31 10.73 3.86
C ASN A 134 9.20 9.72 3.57
N PHE A 135 9.58 8.54 3.07
CA PHE A 135 8.64 7.45 2.84
C PHE A 135 8.49 6.59 4.08
N VAL A 136 7.29 6.58 4.68
CA VAL A 136 6.92 5.86 5.90
C VAL A 136 5.92 4.77 5.57
N VAL A 137 6.19 3.55 6.03
CA VAL A 137 5.35 2.38 5.76
C VAL A 137 4.53 2.03 7.01
N VAL A 138 3.27 1.65 6.79
CA VAL A 138 2.34 1.21 7.82
C VAL A 138 1.83 -0.20 7.51
N ALA A 139 1.94 -1.11 8.47
CA ALA A 139 1.58 -2.52 8.26
C ALA A 139 1.09 -3.17 9.55
N ASP A 140 0.44 -4.31 9.45
CA ASP A 140 0.24 -5.21 10.59
C ASP A 140 1.42 -6.21 10.70
N PHE A 141 1.54 -6.84 11.87
CA PHE A 141 2.63 -7.77 12.22
C PHE A 141 2.86 -8.90 11.22
N ARG A 142 1.83 -9.32 10.47
CA ARG A 142 1.89 -10.39 9.47
C ARG A 142 2.74 -10.02 8.24
N LYS A 143 3.11 -8.75 8.09
CA LYS A 143 3.91 -8.24 6.96
C LYS A 143 5.41 -8.27 7.24
N LYS A 144 5.81 -8.62 8.45
CA LYS A 144 7.22 -8.79 8.84
C LYS A 144 7.79 -10.02 8.15
N SER A 145 8.81 -9.84 7.30
CA SER A 145 9.58 -10.98 6.78
C SER A 145 10.53 -11.49 7.86
N PRO A 146 10.75 -12.82 7.97
CA PRO A 146 11.72 -13.35 8.92
C PRO A 146 13.16 -12.98 8.57
N GLN A 147 13.51 -12.86 7.29
CA GLN A 147 14.86 -12.55 6.84
C GLN A 147 14.91 -11.91 5.45
N TYR A 148 14.34 -12.55 4.44
CA TYR A 148 14.40 -12.14 3.03
C TYR A 148 13.00 -11.98 2.45
N LEU A 149 12.83 -11.06 1.52
CA LEU A 149 11.59 -10.91 0.76
C LEU A 149 11.22 -12.21 0.00
N GLY A 150 9.92 -12.39 -0.27
CA GLY A 150 9.40 -13.58 -0.94
C GLY A 150 9.31 -14.82 -0.05
N THR A 151 9.46 -14.67 1.28
CA THR A 151 9.34 -15.76 2.24
C THR A 151 8.02 -15.75 3.00
N ASN A 152 7.46 -14.58 3.23
CA ASN A 152 6.17 -14.39 3.89
C ASN A 152 5.05 -14.07 2.87
N TRP A 153 5.34 -13.25 1.87
CA TRP A 153 4.46 -13.01 0.72
C TRP A 153 4.69 -14.05 -0.37
N ASN A 154 3.81 -15.04 -0.48
CA ASN A 154 3.94 -16.22 -1.36
C ASN A 154 3.24 -16.07 -2.72
N LYS A 155 2.71 -14.86 -3.04
CA LYS A 155 2.03 -14.62 -4.32
C LYS A 155 2.98 -14.19 -5.44
N GLY A 156 4.27 -14.03 -5.12
CA GLY A 156 5.28 -13.54 -6.05
C GLY A 156 5.39 -12.01 -6.06
N VAL A 157 6.42 -11.51 -6.75
CA VAL A 157 6.63 -10.07 -6.96
C VAL A 157 5.64 -9.57 -8.01
N PRO A 158 4.79 -8.59 -7.69
CA PRO A 158 3.95 -7.95 -8.69
C PRO A 158 4.79 -7.15 -9.69
N ILE A 159 4.49 -7.27 -10.98
CA ILE A 159 5.20 -6.59 -12.06
C ILE A 159 4.15 -5.99 -13.00
N GLU A 160 4.16 -4.68 -13.16
CA GLU A 160 3.28 -3.97 -14.09
C GLU A 160 3.89 -4.00 -15.49
N VAL A 161 3.10 -4.40 -16.49
CA VAL A 161 3.58 -4.63 -17.85
C VAL A 161 2.63 -4.04 -18.88
N VAL A 162 3.18 -3.56 -19.99
CA VAL A 162 2.39 -3.16 -21.16
C VAL A 162 1.58 -4.38 -21.66
N PRO A 163 0.26 -4.24 -21.91
CA PRO A 163 -0.61 -5.37 -22.24
C PRO A 163 -0.08 -6.29 -23.36
N ASN A 164 0.39 -5.72 -24.47
CA ASN A 164 0.88 -6.53 -25.59
C ASN A 164 2.20 -7.27 -25.32
N SER A 165 2.89 -6.95 -24.22
CA SER A 165 4.19 -7.55 -23.87
C SER A 165 4.09 -8.74 -22.93
N TRP A 166 2.92 -9.04 -22.36
CA TRP A 166 2.80 -9.97 -21.24
C TRP A 166 3.35 -11.38 -21.53
N VAL A 167 3.17 -11.92 -22.75
CA VAL A 167 3.72 -13.23 -23.14
C VAL A 167 5.23 -13.20 -23.22
N TYR A 168 5.79 -12.15 -23.82
CA TYR A 168 7.24 -11.96 -23.93
C TYR A 168 7.86 -11.80 -22.54
N VAL A 169 7.30 -10.93 -21.71
CA VAL A 169 7.76 -10.71 -20.33
C VAL A 169 7.67 -12.01 -19.52
N THR A 170 6.56 -12.77 -19.61
CA THR A 170 6.42 -14.05 -18.93
C THR A 170 7.57 -15.01 -19.25
N ARG A 171 7.96 -15.11 -20.54
CA ARG A 171 9.10 -15.94 -20.94
C ARG A 171 10.41 -15.43 -20.31
N ARG A 172 10.66 -14.13 -20.36
CA ARG A 172 11.87 -13.52 -19.78
C ARG A 172 11.97 -13.72 -18.25
N LEU A 173 10.84 -13.63 -17.54
CA LEU A 173 10.80 -13.89 -16.11
C LEU A 173 11.16 -15.35 -15.76
N LYS A 174 10.69 -16.30 -16.55
CA LYS A 174 11.08 -17.72 -16.40
C LYS A 174 12.57 -17.94 -16.67
N GLU A 175 13.13 -17.30 -17.70
CA GLU A 175 14.57 -17.35 -18.02
C GLU A 175 15.41 -16.73 -16.88
N LEU A 176 14.89 -15.74 -16.13
CA LEU A 176 15.51 -15.17 -14.94
C LEU A 176 15.38 -16.04 -13.68
N GLY A 177 14.69 -17.19 -13.77
CA GLY A 177 14.57 -18.16 -12.68
C GLY A 177 13.31 -18.04 -11.86
N ALA A 178 12.27 -17.34 -12.34
CA ALA A 178 10.97 -17.35 -11.67
C ALA A 178 10.38 -18.77 -11.69
N LYS A 179 10.02 -19.28 -10.50
CA LYS A 179 9.43 -20.60 -10.30
C LYS A 179 8.00 -20.68 -10.82
N GLN A 180 7.26 -19.60 -10.65
CA GLN A 180 5.91 -19.43 -11.12
C GLN A 180 5.72 -18.02 -11.68
N VAL A 181 4.95 -17.88 -12.75
CA VAL A 181 4.63 -16.60 -13.39
C VAL A 181 3.15 -16.63 -13.77
N ILE A 182 2.37 -15.73 -13.18
CA ILE A 182 0.91 -15.70 -13.35
C ILE A 182 0.48 -14.32 -13.87
N LEU A 183 -0.22 -14.26 -14.99
CA LEU A 183 -0.96 -13.07 -15.40
C LEU A 183 -2.16 -12.91 -14.44
N ARG A 184 -2.15 -11.82 -13.64
CA ARG A 184 -3.16 -11.62 -12.60
C ARG A 184 -4.55 -11.46 -13.21
N GLN A 185 -5.49 -12.26 -12.73
CA GLN A 185 -6.88 -12.27 -13.21
C GLN A 185 -7.76 -11.40 -12.31
N GLY A 186 -8.79 -10.80 -12.88
CA GLY A 186 -9.78 -9.99 -12.16
C GLY A 186 -10.74 -10.77 -11.26
N GLY A 187 -10.61 -12.08 -11.21
CA GLY A 187 -11.44 -12.97 -10.40
C GLY A 187 -12.92 -12.87 -10.74
N SER A 188 -13.78 -12.90 -9.73
CA SER A 188 -15.23 -12.76 -9.90
C SER A 188 -15.69 -11.35 -10.29
N ALA A 189 -14.84 -10.33 -10.08
CA ALA A 189 -15.20 -8.95 -10.36
C ALA A 189 -15.07 -8.57 -11.84
N LYS A 190 -14.20 -9.26 -12.61
CA LYS A 190 -13.92 -8.97 -14.02
C LYS A 190 -13.46 -10.21 -14.75
N ALA A 191 -14.04 -10.49 -15.92
CA ALA A 191 -13.54 -11.51 -16.84
C ALA A 191 -12.23 -11.04 -17.49
N GLY A 192 -11.19 -11.88 -17.44
CA GLY A 192 -9.86 -11.59 -17.99
C GLY A 192 -8.91 -10.94 -16.97
N PRO A 193 -7.76 -10.40 -17.41
CA PRO A 193 -6.72 -9.90 -16.55
C PRO A 193 -7.13 -8.63 -15.78
N VAL A 194 -6.51 -8.41 -14.62
CA VAL A 194 -6.56 -7.11 -13.93
C VAL A 194 -5.97 -6.05 -14.84
N ILE A 195 -6.62 -4.88 -14.87
CA ILE A 195 -6.13 -3.68 -15.55
C ILE A 195 -5.84 -2.64 -14.48
N THR A 196 -4.62 -2.10 -14.45
CA THR A 196 -4.23 -1.05 -13.51
C THR A 196 -4.86 0.30 -13.89
N ASP A 197 -4.82 1.28 -12.99
CA ASP A 197 -5.26 2.66 -13.26
C ASP A 197 -4.47 3.31 -14.42
N ASN A 198 -3.33 2.72 -14.81
CA ASN A 198 -2.50 3.15 -15.94
C ASN A 198 -2.76 2.34 -17.22
N ASN A 199 -3.83 1.54 -17.28
CA ASN A 199 -4.21 0.65 -18.39
C ASN A 199 -3.19 -0.45 -18.69
N ASN A 200 -2.38 -0.87 -17.72
CA ASN A 200 -1.40 -1.95 -17.84
C ASN A 200 -1.94 -3.27 -17.24
N PHE A 201 -1.26 -4.37 -17.55
CA PHE A 201 -1.50 -5.67 -16.91
C PHE A 201 -0.53 -5.86 -15.73
N LEU A 202 -0.85 -6.84 -14.89
CA LEU A 202 -0.01 -7.28 -13.78
C LEU A 202 0.36 -8.75 -13.94
N ILE A 203 1.64 -9.02 -13.76
CA ILE A 203 2.20 -10.36 -13.65
C ILE A 203 2.71 -10.54 -12.22
N ASP A 204 2.33 -11.64 -11.58
CA ASP A 204 2.90 -12.07 -10.30
C ASP A 204 3.97 -13.13 -10.57
N ALA A 205 5.22 -12.86 -10.18
CA ALA A 205 6.37 -13.73 -10.44
C ALA A 205 7.03 -14.19 -9.14
N ASP A 206 7.00 -15.50 -8.87
CA ASP A 206 7.62 -16.10 -7.71
C ASP A 206 9.10 -16.44 -7.97
N PHE A 207 9.99 -15.75 -7.29
CA PHE A 207 11.43 -16.04 -7.27
C PHE A 207 11.89 -16.79 -6.02
N GLY A 208 10.95 -17.18 -5.15
CA GLY A 208 11.26 -17.71 -3.82
C GLY A 208 11.90 -16.65 -2.93
N SER A 209 12.84 -17.06 -2.09
CA SER A 209 13.58 -16.16 -1.19
C SER A 209 14.50 -15.22 -1.97
N ILE A 210 14.26 -13.91 -1.87
CA ILE A 210 14.97 -12.85 -2.61
C ILE A 210 16.04 -12.26 -1.69
N LYS A 211 17.29 -12.72 -1.85
CA LYS A 211 18.42 -12.28 -1.03
C LYS A 211 18.96 -10.91 -1.45
N ASP A 212 18.83 -10.56 -2.71
CA ASP A 212 19.26 -9.27 -3.27
C ASP A 212 18.13 -8.68 -4.12
N PRO A 213 17.18 -7.98 -3.47
CA PRO A 213 16.06 -7.36 -4.17
C PRO A 213 16.51 -6.23 -5.12
N ALA A 214 17.63 -5.56 -4.86
CA ALA A 214 18.15 -4.51 -5.75
C ALA A 214 18.64 -5.09 -7.08
N ALA A 215 19.44 -6.15 -7.04
CA ALA A 215 19.90 -6.82 -8.24
C ALA A 215 18.75 -7.43 -9.04
N LEU A 216 17.76 -8.02 -8.37
CA LEU A 216 16.57 -8.55 -9.03
C LEU A 216 15.76 -7.42 -9.69
N ASN A 217 15.49 -6.34 -8.98
CA ASN A 217 14.75 -5.18 -9.49
C ASN A 217 15.40 -4.62 -10.76
N THR A 218 16.73 -4.44 -10.76
CA THR A 218 17.47 -3.97 -11.94
C THR A 218 17.29 -4.89 -13.14
N LYS A 219 17.34 -6.21 -12.94
CA LYS A 219 17.14 -7.19 -14.02
C LYS A 219 15.71 -7.19 -14.57
N LEU A 220 14.71 -7.02 -13.69
CA LEU A 220 13.31 -6.96 -14.07
C LEU A 220 13.00 -5.71 -14.90
N LEU A 221 13.48 -4.54 -14.46
CA LEU A 221 13.28 -3.26 -15.15
C LEU A 221 13.98 -3.21 -16.52
N ALA A 222 15.02 -4.03 -16.75
CA ALA A 222 15.70 -4.15 -18.04
C ALA A 222 14.91 -4.95 -19.09
N ILE A 223 13.79 -5.59 -18.72
CA ILE A 223 12.96 -6.35 -19.66
C ILE A 223 12.03 -5.40 -20.41
N VAL A 224 12.15 -5.37 -21.74
CA VAL A 224 11.24 -4.58 -22.58
C VAL A 224 9.78 -5.00 -22.32
N GLY A 225 8.93 -4.02 -22.05
CA GLY A 225 7.52 -4.22 -21.72
C GLY A 225 7.21 -4.23 -20.21
N VAL A 226 8.20 -4.30 -19.34
CA VAL A 226 8.04 -4.01 -17.92
C VAL A 226 7.94 -2.50 -17.74
N VAL A 227 6.90 -2.06 -17.03
CA VAL A 227 6.68 -0.66 -16.67
C VAL A 227 7.29 -0.39 -15.30
N GLU A 228 6.96 -1.21 -14.30
CA GLU A 228 7.51 -1.10 -12.95
C GLU A 228 7.33 -2.44 -12.19
N THR A 229 8.05 -2.57 -11.09
CA THR A 229 8.01 -3.75 -10.21
C THR A 229 7.52 -3.40 -8.81
N GLY A 230 6.97 -4.40 -8.11
CA GLY A 230 6.61 -4.30 -6.70
C GLY A 230 7.78 -4.40 -5.72
N LEU A 231 9.03 -4.39 -6.19
CA LEU A 231 10.21 -4.31 -5.32
C LEU A 231 10.54 -2.84 -5.03
N PHE A 232 10.32 -2.41 -3.80
CA PHE A 232 10.66 -1.06 -3.32
C PHE A 232 11.95 -1.15 -2.52
N VAL A 233 13.06 -0.73 -3.13
CA VAL A 233 14.42 -0.95 -2.63
C VAL A 233 15.05 0.35 -2.21
N ASN A 234 15.60 0.41 -1.00
CA ASN A 234 16.29 1.58 -0.43
C ASN A 234 15.44 2.87 -0.41
N MET A 235 14.10 2.76 -0.32
CA MET A 235 13.19 3.92 -0.33
C MET A 235 12.63 4.23 1.06
N THR A 236 12.42 3.20 1.88
CA THR A 236 11.72 3.29 3.15
C THR A 236 12.60 3.88 4.24
N LYS A 237 12.10 4.89 4.94
CA LYS A 237 12.80 5.48 6.11
C LYS A 237 12.39 4.79 7.42
N LYS A 238 11.11 4.49 7.57
CA LYS A 238 10.55 3.85 8.78
C LYS A 238 9.38 2.95 8.41
N VAL A 239 9.20 1.91 9.21
CA VAL A 239 8.02 1.04 9.13
C VAL A 239 7.38 0.96 10.50
N TYR A 240 6.10 1.27 10.58
CA TYR A 240 5.27 1.10 11.77
C TYR A 240 4.47 -0.18 11.62
N PHE A 241 4.66 -1.10 12.55
CA PHE A 241 3.87 -2.32 12.62
C PHE A 241 2.90 -2.24 13.81
N GLY A 242 1.63 -2.51 13.58
CA GLY A 242 0.74 -2.84 14.68
C GLY A 242 0.92 -4.32 15.04
N ASP A 243 1.13 -4.59 16.31
CA ASP A 243 1.39 -5.92 16.83
C ASP A 243 0.10 -6.60 17.31
N GLU A 244 0.14 -7.93 17.46
CA GLU A 244 -1.04 -8.74 17.77
C GLU A 244 -1.61 -8.45 19.17
N ASP A 245 -0.73 -8.06 20.09
CA ASP A 245 -1.07 -7.72 21.48
C ASP A 245 -1.66 -6.32 21.66
N GLY A 246 -1.87 -5.58 20.57
CA GLY A 246 -2.39 -4.21 20.60
C GLY A 246 -1.32 -3.14 20.83
N THR A 247 -0.05 -3.50 20.81
CA THR A 247 1.08 -2.57 20.81
C THR A 247 1.52 -2.24 19.38
N HIS A 248 2.60 -1.48 19.24
CA HIS A 248 3.26 -1.23 17.96
C HIS A 248 4.77 -1.34 18.09
N SER A 249 5.41 -1.65 16.98
CA SER A 249 6.87 -1.67 16.85
C SER A 249 7.29 -0.85 15.63
N VAL A 250 8.49 -0.26 15.68
CA VAL A 250 9.04 0.58 14.61
C VAL A 250 10.37 0.01 14.15
N TRP A 251 10.52 -0.16 12.83
CA TRP A 251 11.80 -0.47 12.20
C TRP A 251 12.31 0.78 11.45
N GLN A 252 13.62 1.05 11.59
CA GLN A 252 14.31 2.20 10.97
C GLN A 252 15.78 1.90 10.69
#